data_495bea423240095edc2e435df8843c14
#
_entry.id   495bea423240095edc2e435df8843c14
#
_cell.length_a   1.000
_cell.length_b   1.000
_cell.length_c   1.000
_cell.angle_alpha   90.00
_cell.angle_beta   90.00
_cell.angle_gamma   90.00
#
_symmetry.space_group_name_H-M   'P 1'
#
loop_
_entity.id
_entity.type
_entity.pdbx_description
1 polymer ?
#
loop_
_entity_poly.entity_id
_entity_poly.type
_entity_poly.pdbx_seq_one_letter_code
_entity_poly.pdbx_strand_id
1 'polypeptide(L)'
;MKQSTWPGRSDGSRFKSLPIKHQFHQSEFKSTSKFWSASLASRQIRSSDGDFSKLPFDILTKIAASFTLPNLQAASLVCKSWSDGLRPLREAMLFLKWGKRFKHGRGGVRPNLNKALESFLKGAARGSTLAMVDAGLLYWEIGDKDKAIALYEKAAKLGDRSGQCNLGLAYLQAEPSKRKEAVKWLFQASKSGHVRAQYQFALCLHQGSGVNCNLQEAVRISLLVLLP
;
A
#
# COMPACT_ATOMS: atom_id res chain seq x y z
N MET A 1 12.41 -39.91 33.30
CA MET A 1 12.08 -38.90 32.31
C MET A 1 11.51 -39.63 31.10
N LYS A 2 10.21 -39.53 30.87
CA LYS A 2 9.50 -40.25 29.79
C LYS A 2 9.35 -39.29 28.60
N GLN A 3 9.97 -39.65 27.49
CA GLN A 3 9.76 -39.01 26.18
C GLN A 3 8.41 -39.48 25.63
N SER A 4 7.50 -38.56 25.36
CA SER A 4 6.26 -38.84 24.64
C SER A 4 6.51 -38.77 23.14
N THR A 5 6.53 -39.95 22.51
CA THR A 5 6.53 -40.11 21.07
C THR A 5 5.11 -39.94 20.52
N TRP A 6 4.92 -39.07 19.55
CA TRP A 6 3.71 -39.00 18.76
C TRP A 6 3.61 -40.16 17.79
N PRO A 7 2.45 -40.85 17.70
CA PRO A 7 2.31 -41.93 16.73
C PRO A 7 2.09 -41.36 15.33
N GLY A 8 2.97 -41.77 14.40
CA GLY A 8 2.78 -41.56 12.98
C GLY A 8 1.56 -42.34 12.48
N ARG A 9 0.64 -41.67 11.82
CA ARG A 9 -0.38 -42.30 10.97
C ARG A 9 -0.02 -42.14 9.53
N SER A 10 0.43 -43.26 8.97
CA SER A 10 0.35 -43.56 7.55
C SER A 10 -1.09 -43.97 7.26
N ASP A 11 -1.86 -43.10 6.66
CA ASP A 11 -3.15 -43.47 6.07
C ASP A 11 -3.34 -42.70 4.77
N GLY A 12 -3.12 -43.48 3.68
CA GLY A 12 -3.45 -43.08 2.32
C GLY A 12 -4.98 -43.09 2.10
N SER A 13 -5.72 -42.23 2.75
CA SER A 13 -7.14 -42.10 2.48
C SER A 13 -7.37 -40.89 1.55
N ARG A 14 -7.77 -41.25 0.32
CA ARG A 14 -8.31 -40.39 -0.73
C ARG A 14 -9.24 -39.31 -0.13
N PHE A 15 -8.89 -38.05 -0.36
CA PHE A 15 -9.83 -36.94 -0.19
C PHE A 15 -11.00 -37.16 -1.16
N LYS A 16 -12.07 -37.75 -0.69
CA LYS A 16 -13.36 -37.67 -1.36
C LYS A 16 -13.81 -36.22 -1.25
N SER A 17 -13.98 -35.59 -2.40
CA SER A 17 -14.60 -34.29 -2.55
C SER A 17 -15.96 -34.27 -1.83
N LEU A 18 -16.04 -33.54 -0.72
CA LEU A 18 -17.30 -33.21 -0.10
C LEU A 18 -18.06 -32.27 -1.07
N PRO A 19 -19.31 -32.58 -1.43
CA PRO A 19 -20.13 -31.66 -2.18
C PRO A 19 -20.45 -30.46 -1.30
N ILE A 20 -19.84 -29.31 -1.60
CA ILE A 20 -20.22 -28.03 -1.04
C ILE A 20 -21.61 -27.70 -1.60
N LYS A 21 -22.66 -28.07 -0.86
CA LYS A 21 -24.00 -27.56 -1.07
C LYS A 21 -24.02 -26.09 -0.64
N HIS A 22 -23.61 -25.19 -1.51
CA HIS A 22 -23.97 -23.79 -1.41
C HIS A 22 -25.47 -23.69 -1.71
N GLN A 23 -26.30 -23.84 -0.69
CA GLN A 23 -27.65 -23.28 -0.69
C GLN A 23 -27.51 -21.76 -0.47
N PHE A 24 -27.09 -21.05 -1.51
CA PHE A 24 -27.37 -19.62 -1.58
C PHE A 24 -28.86 -19.48 -1.90
N HIS A 25 -29.61 -18.92 -0.98
CA HIS A 25 -30.98 -18.51 -1.21
C HIS A 25 -31.03 -17.54 -2.39
N GLN A 26 -31.48 -18.03 -3.54
CA GLN A 26 -31.68 -17.22 -4.78
C GLN A 26 -32.78 -16.15 -4.62
N SER A 27 -33.48 -16.10 -3.49
CA SER A 27 -34.56 -15.15 -3.23
C SER A 27 -34.10 -13.72 -2.94
N GLU A 28 -32.93 -13.54 -2.32
CA GLU A 28 -32.44 -12.19 -1.99
C GLU A 28 -31.78 -11.47 -3.17
N PHE A 29 -31.20 -12.22 -4.12
CA PHE A 29 -30.54 -11.61 -5.27
C PHE A 29 -31.53 -11.09 -6.35
N LYS A 30 -32.75 -11.63 -6.38
CA LYS A 30 -33.80 -11.15 -7.30
C LYS A 30 -34.48 -9.85 -6.85
N SER A 31 -34.44 -9.56 -5.55
CA SER A 31 -35.02 -8.35 -4.98
C SER A 31 -34.13 -7.12 -5.21
N THR A 32 -32.80 -7.29 -5.09
CA THR A 32 -31.85 -6.19 -5.30
C THR A 32 -31.69 -5.83 -6.78
N SER A 33 -31.75 -6.79 -7.70
CA SER A 33 -31.66 -6.50 -9.14
C SER A 33 -32.88 -5.75 -9.67
N LYS A 34 -34.09 -6.02 -9.13
CA LYS A 34 -35.31 -5.28 -9.48
C LYS A 34 -35.32 -3.85 -8.92
N PHE A 35 -34.72 -3.63 -7.77
CA PHE A 35 -34.61 -2.30 -7.18
C PHE A 35 -33.64 -1.39 -7.97
N TRP A 36 -32.55 -1.94 -8.49
CA TRP A 36 -31.60 -1.21 -9.35
C TRP A 36 -32.16 -0.94 -10.74
N SER A 37 -32.92 -1.87 -11.33
CA SER A 37 -33.53 -1.67 -12.65
C SER A 37 -34.70 -0.68 -12.62
N ALA A 38 -35.49 -0.64 -11.53
CA ALA A 38 -36.58 0.32 -11.38
C ALA A 38 -36.08 1.75 -11.11
N SER A 39 -34.96 1.91 -10.40
CA SER A 39 -34.31 3.20 -10.13
C SER A 39 -33.64 3.81 -11.36
N LEU A 40 -33.20 2.96 -12.33
CA LEU A 40 -32.59 3.42 -13.58
C LEU A 40 -33.62 3.82 -14.65
N ALA A 41 -34.84 3.28 -14.59
CA ALA A 41 -35.88 3.57 -15.59
C ALA A 41 -36.58 4.92 -15.38
N SER A 42 -36.48 5.54 -14.20
CA SER A 42 -37.18 6.80 -13.90
C SER A 42 -36.29 8.05 -13.87
N ARG A 43 -35.00 7.93 -14.14
CA ARG A 43 -34.14 9.07 -14.43
C ARG A 43 -33.76 9.05 -15.91
N GLN A 44 -34.56 9.68 -16.73
CA GLN A 44 -34.04 10.30 -17.96
C GLN A 44 -33.00 11.35 -17.52
N ILE A 45 -31.80 10.90 -17.26
CA ILE A 45 -30.63 11.78 -17.20
C ILE A 45 -30.48 12.24 -18.63
N ARG A 46 -30.86 13.51 -18.87
CA ARG A 46 -30.55 14.22 -20.10
C ARG A 46 -29.10 13.97 -20.40
N SER A 47 -28.83 13.33 -21.52
CA SER A 47 -27.51 13.00 -22.04
C SER A 47 -26.85 14.28 -22.56
N SER A 48 -26.48 15.15 -21.66
CA SER A 48 -25.48 16.19 -21.90
C SER A 48 -24.55 16.15 -20.71
N ASP A 49 -23.28 15.96 -20.94
CA ASP A 49 -22.20 16.19 -20.04
C ASP A 49 -21.79 15.02 -19.15
N GLY A 50 -20.85 14.26 -19.65
CA GLY A 50 -20.06 13.38 -18.85
C GLY A 50 -19.76 12.03 -19.49
N ASP A 51 -19.32 12.05 -20.73
CA ASP A 51 -18.71 10.84 -21.31
C ASP A 51 -17.39 10.58 -20.57
N PHE A 52 -17.49 9.87 -19.43
CA PHE A 52 -16.35 9.47 -18.61
C PHE A 52 -15.33 8.62 -19.37
N SER A 53 -15.69 8.12 -20.58
CA SER A 53 -14.76 7.40 -21.45
C SER A 53 -13.66 8.32 -22.00
N LYS A 54 -13.90 9.62 -22.05
CA LYS A 54 -12.99 10.67 -22.53
C LYS A 54 -12.18 11.36 -21.44
N LEU A 55 -12.25 10.87 -20.19
CA LEU A 55 -11.44 11.43 -19.09
C LEU A 55 -9.95 11.37 -19.44
N PRO A 56 -9.23 12.51 -19.31
CA PRO A 56 -7.78 12.52 -19.47
C PRO A 56 -7.11 11.49 -18.56
N PHE A 57 -6.10 10.82 -19.08
CA PHE A 57 -5.41 9.73 -18.40
C PHE A 57 -4.85 10.12 -17.02
N ASP A 58 -4.32 11.32 -16.90
CA ASP A 58 -3.78 11.87 -15.65
C ASP A 58 -4.85 12.06 -14.57
N ILE A 59 -6.05 12.49 -14.95
CA ILE A 59 -7.18 12.62 -14.04
C ILE A 59 -7.67 11.24 -13.60
N LEU A 60 -7.82 10.30 -14.55
CA LEU A 60 -8.22 8.94 -14.28
C LEU A 60 -7.26 8.26 -13.30
N THR A 61 -5.95 8.41 -13.50
CA THR A 61 -4.93 7.82 -12.63
C THR A 61 -4.93 8.45 -11.23
N LYS A 62 -5.17 9.76 -11.12
CA LYS A 62 -5.29 10.44 -9.82
C LYS A 62 -6.50 9.96 -9.04
N ILE A 63 -7.66 9.82 -9.69
CA ILE A 63 -8.87 9.28 -9.05
C ILE A 63 -8.62 7.83 -8.62
N ALA A 64 -8.04 7.02 -9.49
CA ALA A 64 -7.81 5.61 -9.25
C ALA A 64 -6.65 5.31 -8.28
N ALA A 65 -5.83 6.30 -7.93
CA ALA A 65 -4.70 6.13 -7.00
C ALA A 65 -5.14 5.67 -5.59
N SER A 66 -6.37 6.00 -5.19
CA SER A 66 -6.98 5.56 -3.92
C SER A 66 -7.71 4.21 -4.02
N PHE A 67 -7.83 3.64 -5.21
CA PHE A 67 -8.60 2.42 -5.42
C PHE A 67 -7.86 1.19 -4.92
N THR A 68 -8.61 0.26 -4.34
CA THR A 68 -8.13 -1.09 -4.06
C THR A 68 -8.05 -1.92 -5.35
N LEU A 69 -7.33 -3.04 -5.34
CA LEU A 69 -7.22 -3.90 -6.52
C LEU A 69 -8.59 -4.36 -7.07
N PRO A 70 -9.57 -4.80 -6.24
CA PRO A 70 -10.92 -5.11 -6.73
C PRO A 70 -11.60 -3.92 -7.40
N ASN A 71 -11.48 -2.71 -6.83
CA ASN A 71 -12.07 -1.50 -7.40
C ASN A 71 -11.43 -1.12 -8.74
N LEU A 72 -10.11 -1.28 -8.87
CA LEU A 72 -9.41 -1.09 -10.15
C LEU A 72 -9.83 -2.10 -11.20
N GLN A 73 -10.09 -3.35 -10.80
CA GLN A 73 -10.62 -4.37 -11.71
C GLN A 73 -12.01 -4.00 -12.18
N ALA A 74 -12.90 -3.61 -11.26
CA ALA A 74 -14.26 -3.17 -11.61
C ALA A 74 -14.24 -1.92 -12.51
N ALA A 75 -13.44 -0.91 -12.19
CA ALA A 75 -13.29 0.29 -13.00
C ALA A 75 -12.77 -0.02 -14.43
N SER A 76 -11.93 -1.04 -14.56
CA SER A 76 -11.40 -1.45 -15.87
C SER A 76 -12.46 -2.12 -16.76
N LEU A 77 -13.61 -2.49 -16.23
CA LEU A 77 -14.73 -3.05 -17.00
C LEU A 77 -15.65 -1.98 -17.58
N VAL A 78 -15.49 -0.72 -17.19
CA VAL A 78 -16.36 0.39 -17.65
C VAL A 78 -16.22 0.62 -19.15
N CYS A 79 -14.98 0.74 -19.65
CA CYS A 79 -14.71 0.86 -21.07
C CYS A 79 -13.24 0.49 -21.37
N LYS A 80 -12.94 0.30 -22.67
CA LYS A 80 -11.60 -0.07 -23.14
C LYS A 80 -10.55 0.98 -22.75
N SER A 81 -10.86 2.28 -22.88
CA SER A 81 -9.96 3.37 -22.49
C SER A 81 -9.56 3.29 -21.02
N TRP A 82 -10.52 3.03 -20.12
CA TRP A 82 -10.25 2.84 -18.70
C TRP A 82 -9.45 1.56 -18.44
N SER A 83 -9.77 0.48 -19.16
CA SER A 83 -9.00 -0.78 -19.03
C SER A 83 -7.52 -0.58 -19.35
N ASP A 84 -7.23 0.12 -20.44
CA ASP A 84 -5.87 0.38 -20.89
C ASP A 84 -5.17 1.40 -19.98
N GLY A 85 -5.87 2.46 -19.60
CA GLY A 85 -5.35 3.50 -18.71
C GLY A 85 -5.05 3.00 -17.29
N LEU A 86 -5.87 2.10 -16.75
CA LEU A 86 -5.69 1.56 -15.40
C LEU A 86 -4.77 0.33 -15.34
N ARG A 87 -4.33 -0.19 -16.50
CA ARG A 87 -3.45 -1.37 -16.56
C ARG A 87 -2.17 -1.20 -15.73
N PRO A 88 -1.40 -0.10 -15.84
CA PRO A 88 -0.18 0.06 -15.05
C PRO A 88 -0.43 0.02 -13.54
N LEU A 89 -1.52 0.66 -13.06
CA LEU A 89 -1.89 0.65 -11.65
C LEU A 89 -2.28 -0.74 -11.17
N ARG A 90 -3.07 -1.48 -11.95
CA ARG A 90 -3.45 -2.87 -11.62
C ARG A 90 -2.22 -3.77 -11.53
N GLU A 91 -1.33 -3.68 -12.50
CA GLU A 91 -0.08 -4.45 -12.51
C GLU A 91 0.81 -4.08 -11.31
N ALA A 92 0.94 -2.79 -11.02
CA ALA A 92 1.69 -2.31 -9.86
C ALA A 92 1.17 -2.90 -8.55
N MET A 93 -0.16 -2.93 -8.35
CA MET A 93 -0.78 -3.52 -7.17
C MET A 93 -0.64 -5.05 -7.12
N LEU A 94 -0.71 -5.72 -8.27
CA LEU A 94 -0.45 -7.17 -8.34
C LEU A 94 0.99 -7.49 -7.94
N PHE A 95 1.98 -6.74 -8.46
CA PHE A 95 3.37 -6.92 -8.07
C PHE A 95 3.61 -6.63 -6.60
N LEU A 96 2.98 -5.59 -6.04
CA LEU A 96 3.02 -5.32 -4.60
C LEU A 96 2.46 -6.49 -3.79
N LYS A 97 1.32 -7.05 -4.21
CA LYS A 97 0.71 -8.22 -3.55
C LYS A 97 1.63 -9.45 -3.62
N TRP A 98 2.21 -9.73 -4.79
CA TRP A 98 3.17 -10.83 -4.95
C TRP A 98 4.43 -10.61 -4.13
N GLY A 99 5.00 -9.41 -4.13
CA GLY A 99 6.15 -9.07 -3.30
C GLY A 99 5.91 -9.35 -1.82
N LYS A 100 4.75 -8.92 -1.28
CA LYS A 100 4.35 -9.23 0.10
C LYS A 100 4.15 -10.72 0.35
N ARG A 101 3.61 -11.47 -0.61
CA ARG A 101 3.48 -12.94 -0.49
C ARG A 101 4.85 -13.61 -0.41
N PHE A 102 5.80 -13.23 -1.26
CA PHE A 102 7.16 -13.77 -1.23
C PHE A 102 7.94 -13.32 0.02
N LYS A 103 7.75 -12.08 0.49
CA LYS A 103 8.40 -11.61 1.72
C LYS A 103 7.96 -12.41 2.95
N HIS A 104 6.66 -12.67 3.09
CA HIS A 104 6.08 -13.26 4.30
C HIS A 104 5.69 -14.74 4.18
N GLY A 105 5.87 -15.36 3.03
CA GLY A 105 5.50 -16.77 2.83
C GLY A 105 3.99 -17.04 2.87
N ARG A 106 3.15 -16.07 2.49
CA ARG A 106 1.69 -16.21 2.58
C ARG A 106 1.08 -16.91 1.37
N GLY A 107 -0.01 -17.65 1.58
CA GLY A 107 -0.79 -18.29 0.50
C GLY A 107 -0.06 -19.45 -0.16
N GLY A 108 0.63 -20.30 0.61
CA GLY A 108 1.31 -21.51 0.11
C GLY A 108 2.64 -21.25 -0.59
N VAL A 109 3.12 -20.01 -0.60
CA VAL A 109 4.41 -19.64 -1.21
C VAL A 109 5.48 -19.63 -0.13
N ARG A 110 6.63 -20.28 -0.39
CA ARG A 110 7.78 -20.21 0.53
C ARG A 110 8.37 -18.79 0.52
N PRO A 111 8.82 -18.26 1.68
CA PRO A 111 9.49 -16.97 1.76
C PRO A 111 10.71 -16.93 0.83
N ASN A 112 10.84 -15.87 0.04
CA ASN A 112 11.97 -15.66 -0.86
C ASN A 112 12.18 -14.14 -1.07
N LEU A 113 13.20 -13.59 -0.41
CA LEU A 113 13.47 -12.15 -0.43
C LEU A 113 13.89 -11.66 -1.82
N ASN A 114 14.60 -12.48 -2.61
CA ASN A 114 15.02 -12.08 -3.96
C ASN A 114 13.79 -11.93 -4.88
N LYS A 115 12.87 -12.90 -4.85
CA LYS A 115 11.60 -12.80 -5.61
C LYS A 115 10.70 -11.69 -5.09
N ALA A 116 10.71 -11.43 -3.78
CA ALA A 116 10.01 -10.29 -3.18
C ALA A 116 10.55 -8.98 -3.72
N LEU A 117 11.88 -8.79 -3.68
CA LEU A 117 12.55 -7.60 -4.17
C LEU A 117 12.28 -7.38 -5.67
N GLU A 118 12.43 -8.41 -6.49
CA GLU A 118 12.12 -8.34 -7.93
C GLU A 118 10.68 -7.90 -8.18
N SER A 119 9.73 -8.46 -7.44
CA SER A 119 8.32 -8.10 -7.55
C SER A 119 8.08 -6.64 -7.13
N PHE A 120 8.67 -6.20 -6.03
CA PHE A 120 8.55 -4.79 -5.60
C PHE A 120 9.19 -3.83 -6.61
N LEU A 121 10.34 -4.16 -7.20
CA LEU A 121 10.98 -3.34 -8.23
C LEU A 121 10.11 -3.24 -9.49
N LYS A 122 9.47 -4.34 -9.92
CA LYS A 122 8.50 -4.32 -11.02
C LYS A 122 7.29 -3.42 -10.71
N GLY A 123 6.81 -3.45 -9.47
CA GLY A 123 5.75 -2.57 -9.00
C GLY A 123 6.19 -1.10 -8.95
N ALA A 124 7.40 -0.84 -8.47
CA ALA A 124 8.00 0.50 -8.41
C ALA A 124 8.18 1.12 -9.80
N ALA A 125 8.62 0.32 -10.79
CA ALA A 125 8.75 0.75 -12.17
C ALA A 125 7.41 1.17 -12.80
N ARG A 126 6.28 0.67 -12.26
CA ARG A 126 4.92 1.07 -12.67
C ARG A 126 4.32 2.20 -11.83
N GLY A 127 5.15 2.88 -11.03
CA GLY A 127 4.75 4.05 -10.27
C GLY A 127 4.14 3.76 -8.89
N SER A 128 4.15 2.52 -8.40
CA SER A 128 3.66 2.22 -7.04
C SER A 128 4.62 2.74 -5.97
N THR A 129 4.24 3.78 -5.26
CA THR A 129 5.03 4.34 -4.14
C THR A 129 5.19 3.33 -3.01
N LEU A 130 4.15 2.56 -2.71
CA LEU A 130 4.21 1.48 -1.71
C LEU A 130 5.23 0.41 -2.09
N ALA A 131 5.32 0.05 -3.37
CA ALA A 131 6.31 -0.92 -3.85
C ALA A 131 7.75 -0.33 -3.78
N MET A 132 7.92 0.98 -4.04
CA MET A 132 9.20 1.66 -3.85
C MET A 132 9.64 1.61 -2.38
N VAL A 133 8.72 1.89 -1.45
CA VAL A 133 8.99 1.83 -0.01
C VAL A 133 9.35 0.42 0.43
N ASP A 134 8.56 -0.59 0.02
CA ASP A 134 8.80 -1.99 0.40
C ASP A 134 10.13 -2.52 -0.19
N ALA A 135 10.48 -2.14 -1.43
CA ALA A 135 11.79 -2.45 -2.03
C ALA A 135 12.94 -1.75 -1.27
N GLY A 136 12.74 -0.47 -0.93
CA GLY A 136 13.70 0.29 -0.14
C GLY A 136 13.97 -0.33 1.23
N LEU A 137 12.93 -0.83 1.92
CA LEU A 137 13.08 -1.55 3.18
C LEU A 137 13.90 -2.83 3.01
N LEU A 138 13.69 -3.59 1.93
CA LEU A 138 14.50 -4.78 1.67
C LEU A 138 15.95 -4.43 1.37
N TYR A 139 16.23 -3.39 0.58
CA TYR A 139 17.59 -2.93 0.36
C TYR A 139 18.26 -2.45 1.66
N TRP A 140 17.51 -1.79 2.53
CA TRP A 140 18.01 -1.38 3.83
C TRP A 140 18.36 -2.58 4.72
N GLU A 141 17.50 -3.62 4.74
CA GLU A 141 17.74 -4.88 5.47
C GLU A 141 18.98 -5.64 4.93
N ILE A 142 19.23 -5.58 3.62
CA ILE A 142 20.41 -6.19 2.96
C ILE A 142 21.69 -5.38 3.22
N GLY A 143 21.58 -4.10 3.60
CA GLY A 143 22.70 -3.19 3.83
C GLY A 143 23.02 -2.27 2.65
N ASP A 144 22.30 -2.36 1.53
CA ASP A 144 22.46 -1.47 0.38
C ASP A 144 21.68 -0.16 0.62
N LYS A 145 22.25 0.69 1.47
CA LYS A 145 21.62 1.93 1.92
C LYS A 145 21.41 2.93 0.80
N ASP A 146 22.32 2.99 -0.17
CA ASP A 146 22.23 3.94 -1.28
C ASP A 146 21.03 3.66 -2.17
N LYS A 147 20.79 2.39 -2.53
CA LYS A 147 19.60 1.99 -3.28
C LYS A 147 18.32 2.20 -2.49
N ALA A 148 18.35 1.94 -1.18
CA ALA A 148 17.20 2.19 -0.30
C ALA A 148 16.84 3.68 -0.29
N ILE A 149 17.83 4.58 -0.07
CA ILE A 149 17.63 6.03 -0.05
C ILE A 149 17.08 6.50 -1.41
N ALA A 150 17.66 6.05 -2.52
CA ALA A 150 17.18 6.42 -3.86
C ALA A 150 15.70 6.06 -4.10
N LEU A 151 15.24 4.91 -3.59
CA LEU A 151 13.83 4.50 -3.67
C LEU A 151 12.94 5.32 -2.73
N TYR A 152 13.39 5.61 -1.52
CA TYR A 152 12.66 6.47 -0.59
C TYR A 152 12.54 7.89 -1.13
N GLU A 153 13.58 8.46 -1.76
CA GLU A 153 13.50 9.76 -2.43
C GLU A 153 12.45 9.80 -3.53
N LYS A 154 12.41 8.76 -4.39
CA LYS A 154 11.39 8.66 -5.44
C LYS A 154 9.98 8.64 -4.84
N ALA A 155 9.74 7.80 -3.83
CA ALA A 155 8.46 7.71 -3.15
C ALA A 155 8.08 9.02 -2.43
N ALA A 156 9.05 9.67 -1.74
CA ALA A 156 8.86 10.92 -1.03
C ALA A 156 8.49 12.09 -1.97
N LYS A 157 9.15 12.19 -3.12
CA LYS A 157 8.85 13.18 -4.18
C LYS A 157 7.44 12.99 -4.77
N LEU A 158 6.95 11.75 -4.81
CA LEU A 158 5.57 11.43 -5.22
C LEU A 158 4.55 11.65 -4.08
N GLY A 159 4.97 12.17 -2.94
CA GLY A 159 4.09 12.52 -1.82
C GLY A 159 3.75 11.35 -0.89
N ASP A 160 4.41 10.20 -1.02
CA ASP A 160 4.17 9.07 -0.12
C ASP A 160 4.71 9.36 1.29
N ARG A 161 3.80 9.38 2.27
CA ARG A 161 4.12 9.70 3.66
C ARG A 161 5.08 8.69 4.30
N SER A 162 5.01 7.43 3.91
CA SER A 162 5.93 6.39 4.41
C SER A 162 7.31 6.52 3.77
N GLY A 163 7.36 6.87 2.48
CA GLY A 163 8.60 7.21 1.77
C GLY A 163 9.29 8.42 2.41
N GLN A 164 8.54 9.49 2.69
CA GLN A 164 9.05 10.69 3.38
C GLN A 164 9.59 10.37 4.78
N CYS A 165 8.85 9.56 5.55
CA CYS A 165 9.30 9.14 6.89
C CYS A 165 10.57 8.30 6.82
N ASN A 166 10.64 7.30 5.94
CA ASN A 166 11.80 6.43 5.83
C ASN A 166 13.04 7.18 5.28
N LEU A 167 12.84 8.13 4.36
CA LEU A 167 13.91 9.00 3.88
C LEU A 167 14.46 9.87 5.01
N GLY A 168 13.59 10.50 5.79
CA GLY A 168 14.01 11.29 6.95
C GLY A 168 14.79 10.46 7.95
N LEU A 169 14.33 9.25 8.28
CA LEU A 169 15.06 8.34 9.17
C LEU A 169 16.40 7.89 8.59
N ALA A 170 16.45 7.60 7.29
CA ALA A 170 17.67 7.20 6.61
C ALA A 170 18.72 8.32 6.67
N TYR A 171 18.32 9.56 6.42
CA TYR A 171 19.25 10.71 6.54
C TYR A 171 19.70 10.97 7.97
N LEU A 172 18.86 10.78 9.00
CA LEU A 172 19.29 10.91 10.39
C LEU A 172 20.36 9.88 10.77
N GLN A 173 20.29 8.68 10.20
CA GLN A 173 21.20 7.58 10.53
C GLN A 173 22.47 7.57 9.68
N ALA A 174 22.36 7.87 8.39
CA ALA A 174 23.47 7.72 7.46
C ALA A 174 24.43 8.90 7.46
N GLU A 175 23.90 10.13 7.58
CA GLU A 175 24.71 11.33 7.39
C GLU A 175 24.34 12.46 8.37
N PRO A 176 25.20 12.74 9.36
CA PRO A 176 24.98 13.86 10.27
C PRO A 176 24.81 15.21 9.58
N SER A 177 25.44 15.40 8.42
CA SER A 177 25.34 16.61 7.59
C SER A 177 23.93 16.85 7.03
N LYS A 178 23.15 15.81 6.81
CA LYS A 178 21.79 15.89 6.23
C LYS A 178 20.66 16.00 7.28
N ARG A 179 20.97 16.22 8.55
CA ARG A 179 19.94 16.32 9.62
C ARG A 179 18.86 17.37 9.33
N LYS A 180 19.24 18.52 8.76
CA LYS A 180 18.28 19.57 8.40
C LYS A 180 17.29 19.10 7.32
N GLU A 181 17.77 18.35 6.33
CA GLU A 181 16.92 17.77 5.29
C GLU A 181 16.04 16.64 5.84
N ALA A 182 16.60 15.80 6.70
CA ALA A 182 15.87 14.75 7.40
C ALA A 182 14.65 15.31 8.14
N VAL A 183 14.85 16.40 8.88
CA VAL A 183 13.77 17.06 9.62
C VAL A 183 12.70 17.61 8.69
N LYS A 184 13.06 18.18 7.54
CA LYS A 184 12.07 18.65 6.55
C LYS A 184 11.17 17.52 6.06
N TRP A 185 11.74 16.36 5.74
CA TRP A 185 10.98 15.20 5.30
C TRP A 185 10.10 14.62 6.42
N LEU A 186 10.64 14.51 7.64
CA LEU A 186 9.85 14.08 8.81
C LEU A 186 8.69 15.05 9.11
N PHE A 187 8.91 16.35 8.98
CA PHE A 187 7.87 17.35 9.14
C PHE A 187 6.75 17.18 8.10
N GLN A 188 7.09 16.98 6.82
CA GLN A 188 6.10 16.74 5.78
C GLN A 188 5.28 15.48 6.05
N ALA A 189 5.94 14.37 6.40
CA ALA A 189 5.26 13.12 6.75
C ALA A 189 4.38 13.28 7.99
N SER A 190 4.82 14.05 9.00
CA SER A 190 4.06 14.33 10.22
C SER A 190 2.78 15.10 9.93
N LYS A 191 2.84 16.12 9.05
CA LYS A 191 1.65 16.87 8.57
C LYS A 191 0.65 15.97 7.84
N SER A 192 1.13 14.95 7.16
CA SER A 192 0.30 13.94 6.48
C SER A 192 -0.25 12.87 7.44
N GLY A 193 -0.11 13.06 8.75
CA GLY A 193 -0.62 12.14 9.77
C GLY A 193 0.15 10.82 9.90
N HIS A 194 1.42 10.77 9.51
CA HIS A 194 2.23 9.58 9.69
C HIS A 194 2.76 9.51 11.13
N VAL A 195 2.18 8.64 11.96
CA VAL A 195 2.44 8.54 13.40
C VAL A 195 3.93 8.41 13.75
N ARG A 196 4.66 7.51 13.06
CA ARG A 196 6.09 7.33 13.29
C ARG A 196 6.89 8.60 12.95
N ALA A 197 6.47 9.35 11.92
CA ALA A 197 7.14 10.61 11.58
C ALA A 197 6.83 11.69 12.59
N GLN A 198 5.62 11.77 13.12
CA GLN A 198 5.26 12.68 14.20
C GLN A 198 6.14 12.44 15.43
N TYR A 199 6.26 11.20 15.86
CA TYR A 199 7.14 10.84 16.97
C TYR A 199 8.61 11.23 16.72
N GLN A 200 9.15 10.89 15.55
CA GLN A 200 10.55 11.19 15.22
C GLN A 200 10.79 12.70 15.06
N PHE A 201 9.83 13.43 14.51
CA PHE A 201 9.92 14.89 14.41
C PHE A 201 9.88 15.55 15.80
N ALA A 202 8.99 15.10 16.69
CA ALA A 202 8.96 15.56 18.08
C ALA A 202 10.29 15.30 18.81
N LEU A 203 10.91 14.14 18.56
CA LEU A 203 12.23 13.82 19.11
C LEU A 203 13.32 14.75 18.58
N CYS A 204 13.30 15.08 17.29
CA CYS A 204 14.21 16.05 16.69
C CYS A 204 14.05 17.46 17.31
N LEU A 205 12.80 17.89 17.56
CA LEU A 205 12.51 19.17 18.23
C LEU A 205 13.00 19.17 19.69
N HIS A 206 12.83 18.06 20.40
CA HIS A 206 13.29 17.92 21.79
C HIS A 206 14.83 17.98 21.89
N GLN A 207 15.53 17.31 20.97
CA GLN A 207 17.00 17.21 20.98
C GLN A 207 17.71 18.37 20.27
N GLY A 208 16.96 19.21 19.52
CA GLY A 208 17.61 20.23 18.68
C GLY A 208 18.34 19.60 17.47
N SER A 209 18.00 18.38 17.06
CA SER A 209 18.70 17.67 15.99
C SER A 209 18.22 18.13 14.61
N GLY A 210 19.01 18.97 13.93
CA GLY A 210 18.69 19.52 12.61
C GLY A 210 17.62 20.63 12.60
N VAL A 211 17.10 20.99 13.77
CA VAL A 211 16.12 22.06 14.01
C VAL A 211 16.40 22.67 15.40
N ASN A 212 16.00 23.91 15.62
CA ASN A 212 16.10 24.53 16.94
C ASN A 212 15.24 23.76 17.94
N CYS A 213 15.79 23.57 19.17
CA CYS A 213 15.06 22.92 20.24
C CYS A 213 13.77 23.68 20.56
N ASN A 214 12.64 22.99 20.56
CA ASN A 214 11.34 23.54 20.90
C ASN A 214 10.51 22.50 21.67
N LEU A 215 10.62 22.54 23.00
CA LEU A 215 9.97 21.58 23.90
C LEU A 215 8.45 21.68 23.86
N GLN A 216 7.89 22.90 23.73
CA GLN A 216 6.44 23.08 23.67
C GLN A 216 5.82 22.42 22.46
N GLU A 217 6.43 22.61 21.29
CA GLU A 217 5.96 21.99 20.05
C GLU A 217 6.19 20.46 20.06
N ALA A 218 7.33 19.99 20.62
CA ALA A 218 7.59 18.57 20.77
C ALA A 218 6.50 17.88 21.62
N VAL A 219 6.12 18.49 22.74
CA VAL A 219 5.03 17.97 23.60
C VAL A 219 3.70 17.99 22.87
N ARG A 220 3.37 19.09 22.15
CA ARG A 220 2.14 19.21 21.40
C ARG A 220 1.99 18.09 20.35
N ILE A 221 3.05 17.84 19.59
CA ILE A 221 3.04 16.79 18.57
C ILE A 221 2.95 15.40 19.22
N SER A 222 3.63 15.18 20.33
CA SER A 222 3.57 13.90 21.05
C SER A 222 2.17 13.62 21.60
N LEU A 223 1.46 14.65 22.07
CA LEU A 223 0.07 14.52 22.50
C LEU A 223 -0.88 14.15 21.34
N LEU A 224 -0.66 14.70 20.14
CA LEU A 224 -1.45 14.32 18.95
C LEU A 224 -1.27 12.85 18.54
N VAL A 225 -0.14 12.23 18.91
CA VAL A 225 0.11 10.80 18.67
C VAL A 225 -0.59 9.93 19.70
N LEU A 226 -0.76 10.42 20.92
CA LEU A 226 -1.33 9.67 22.05
C LEU A 226 -2.86 9.79 22.16
N LEU A 227 -3.43 10.87 21.61
CA LEU A 227 -4.87 11.13 21.60
C LEU A 227 -5.40 10.88 20.17
N PRO A 228 -6.03 9.71 19.91
CA PRO A 228 -6.62 9.38 18.61
C PRO A 228 -7.83 10.25 18.26
#